data_944852de2caeaffa5f5302612201f7ee
#
_entry.id   944852de2caeaffa5f5302612201f7ee
#
_cell.length_a   1.000
_cell.length_b   1.000
_cell.length_c   1.000
_cell.angle_alpha   90.00
_cell.angle_beta   90.00
_cell.angle_gamma   90.00
#
_symmetry.space_group_name_H-M   'P 1'
#
loop_
_entity.id
_entity.type
_entity.pdbx_description
1 polymer ?
#
loop_
_entity_poly.entity_id
_entity_poly.type
_entity_poly.pdbx_seq_one_letter_code
_entity_poly.pdbx_strand_id
1 'polypeptide(L)'
;TFDEPFETTIAGLRTVFYPAPSDATDSVNIHFPDLDLAVNNIFWPTLFNIFAIRGEEYRDPRILLVGLDELAELNVEHQICAHGPPMSGRSDIRQSIERYRDSIQLIWDQTVRFANRGFTLDEMIHEIKLPDDFEADFHTQQLYGVVEHHVRQVYTGLFGWFDEDASRLFPLPPRARAEKMIAGFGGRAMMRRRFDEALADQDYRWALELGHYLTVAEDPDAPDEDRLRLASALRAVGQSSPGANIRNWCLTRALEVDGTIDLKRFRIHRIREAEVLAGEAARWVAILRVFLDAEQATGFSDRIGFSFDDGSRGGLMVRHSVAVPVEFDTCAL
;
A
#
# COMPACT_ATOMS: atom_id res chain seq x y z
N THR A 1 15.87 2.14 -18.10
CA THR A 1 14.49 2.65 -18.20
C THR A 1 14.32 3.26 -19.58
N PHE A 2 13.24 3.04 -20.24
CA PHE A 2 12.87 3.65 -21.51
C PHE A 2 11.44 4.17 -21.38
N ASP A 3 11.15 5.26 -22.07
CA ASP A 3 9.88 5.98 -21.94
C ASP A 3 9.04 5.87 -23.23
N GLU A 4 9.59 5.24 -24.27
CA GLU A 4 8.95 5.01 -25.56
C GLU A 4 9.08 3.55 -25.99
N PRO A 5 8.15 3.02 -26.76
CA PRO A 5 8.26 1.66 -27.30
C PRO A 5 9.54 1.47 -28.10
N PHE A 6 10.17 0.31 -27.99
CA PHE A 6 11.32 -0.04 -28.82
C PHE A 6 11.29 -1.50 -29.25
N GLU A 7 11.91 -1.76 -30.38
CA GLU A 7 12.01 -3.08 -31.00
C GLU A 7 13.44 -3.62 -30.95
N THR A 8 13.57 -4.92 -30.70
CA THR A 8 14.84 -5.63 -30.73
C THR A 8 14.63 -7.09 -31.13
N THR A 9 15.73 -7.85 -31.24
CA THR A 9 15.68 -9.30 -31.45
C THR A 9 16.24 -10.02 -30.22
N ILE A 10 15.47 -10.91 -29.61
CA ILE A 10 15.87 -11.73 -28.46
C ILE A 10 15.75 -13.20 -28.85
N ALA A 11 16.86 -13.94 -28.76
CA ALA A 11 16.92 -15.37 -29.12
C ALA A 11 16.40 -15.68 -30.55
N GLY A 12 16.56 -14.76 -31.50
CA GLY A 12 16.07 -14.88 -32.87
C GLY A 12 14.61 -14.49 -33.07
N LEU A 13 13.91 -14.08 -32.03
CA LEU A 13 12.52 -13.61 -32.09
C LEU A 13 12.47 -12.08 -32.15
N ARG A 14 11.64 -11.55 -33.01
CA ARG A 14 11.28 -10.14 -33.03
C ARG A 14 10.55 -9.82 -31.72
N THR A 15 11.01 -8.81 -31.00
CA THR A 15 10.49 -8.45 -29.65
C THR A 15 10.26 -6.95 -29.57
N VAL A 16 9.06 -6.54 -29.23
CA VAL A 16 8.70 -5.13 -29.03
C VAL A 16 8.34 -4.92 -27.56
N PHE A 17 8.91 -3.90 -26.95
CA PHE A 17 8.65 -3.50 -25.56
C PHE A 17 7.84 -2.20 -25.56
N TYR A 18 6.80 -2.18 -24.73
CA TYR A 18 5.97 -1.01 -24.47
C TYR A 18 6.02 -0.66 -23.00
N PRO A 19 6.30 0.61 -22.61
CA PRO A 19 6.19 1.04 -21.21
C PRO A 19 4.77 0.85 -20.70
N ALA A 20 4.59 0.07 -19.65
CA ALA A 20 3.28 -0.20 -19.06
C ALA A 20 3.39 -0.21 -17.52
N PRO A 21 3.63 0.96 -16.88
CA PRO A 21 3.72 1.05 -15.42
C PRO A 21 2.53 0.40 -14.74
N SER A 22 2.80 -0.48 -13.79
CA SER A 22 1.79 -1.23 -13.07
C SER A 22 2.04 -1.18 -11.55
N ASP A 23 2.38 -2.30 -10.90
CA ASP A 23 2.83 -2.34 -9.52
C ASP A 23 4.30 -1.89 -9.36
N ALA A 24 5.02 -1.82 -10.45
CA ALA A 24 6.33 -1.19 -10.57
C ALA A 24 6.32 -0.16 -11.70
N THR A 25 7.01 0.96 -11.51
CA THR A 25 7.04 2.07 -12.46
C THR A 25 7.78 1.75 -13.76
N ASP A 26 8.58 0.69 -13.76
CA ASP A 26 9.35 0.18 -14.89
C ASP A 26 8.76 -1.09 -15.52
N SER A 27 7.51 -1.42 -15.20
CA SER A 27 6.79 -2.54 -15.83
C SER A 27 6.57 -2.28 -17.32
N VAL A 28 6.50 -3.39 -18.09
CA VAL A 28 6.39 -3.36 -19.54
C VAL A 28 5.39 -4.39 -20.07
N ASN A 29 4.77 -4.09 -21.21
CA ASN A 29 4.17 -5.08 -22.08
C ASN A 29 5.22 -5.52 -23.10
N ILE A 30 5.37 -6.80 -23.32
CA ILE A 30 6.33 -7.37 -24.28
C ILE A 30 5.52 -8.11 -25.34
N HIS A 31 5.70 -7.73 -26.61
CA HIS A 31 5.05 -8.35 -27.74
C HIS A 31 6.06 -9.15 -28.58
N PHE A 32 5.71 -10.38 -28.88
CA PHE A 32 6.41 -11.28 -29.79
C PHE A 32 5.54 -11.50 -31.01
N PRO A 33 5.65 -10.66 -32.07
CA PRO A 33 4.79 -10.74 -33.23
C PRO A 33 4.84 -12.09 -33.95
N ASP A 34 6.04 -12.72 -34.04
CA ASP A 34 6.24 -14.00 -34.68
C ASP A 34 5.53 -15.18 -34.01
N LEU A 35 5.20 -15.01 -32.71
CA LEU A 35 4.49 -16.00 -31.88
C LEU A 35 3.03 -15.61 -31.62
N ASP A 36 2.60 -14.44 -32.08
CA ASP A 36 1.29 -13.87 -31.79
C ASP A 36 1.01 -13.84 -30.27
N LEU A 37 2.03 -13.43 -29.50
CA LEU A 37 2.09 -13.53 -28.03
C LEU A 37 2.39 -12.19 -27.39
N ALA A 38 1.64 -11.84 -26.34
CA ALA A 38 2.00 -10.78 -25.39
C ALA A 38 2.37 -11.35 -24.01
N VAL A 39 3.42 -10.77 -23.40
CA VAL A 39 3.78 -11.01 -21.98
C VAL A 39 3.64 -9.70 -21.25
N ASN A 40 3.01 -9.70 -20.08
CA ASN A 40 2.73 -8.46 -19.35
C ASN A 40 2.76 -8.66 -17.83
N ASN A 41 2.73 -7.54 -17.08
CA ASN A 41 2.60 -7.49 -15.62
C ASN A 41 1.45 -6.56 -15.20
N ILE A 42 0.49 -6.27 -16.07
CA ILE A 42 -0.58 -5.31 -15.80
C ILE A 42 -1.97 -5.96 -15.75
N PHE A 43 -2.21 -7.00 -16.51
CA PHE A 43 -3.47 -7.74 -16.53
C PHE A 43 -3.38 -8.94 -15.58
N TRP A 44 -4.00 -8.81 -14.41
CA TRP A 44 -3.93 -9.79 -13.31
C TRP A 44 -5.17 -10.69 -13.27
N PRO A 45 -5.11 -11.84 -12.57
CA PRO A 45 -6.25 -12.77 -12.47
C PRO A 45 -7.31 -12.33 -11.47
N THR A 46 -7.30 -11.12 -10.98
CA THR A 46 -8.22 -10.54 -10.00
C THR A 46 -8.14 -9.03 -10.07
N LEU A 47 -9.09 -8.30 -9.46
CA LEU A 47 -9.07 -6.84 -9.44
C LEU A 47 -7.66 -6.31 -9.07
N PHE A 48 -7.13 -5.43 -9.91
CA PHE A 48 -5.80 -4.88 -9.75
C PHE A 48 -5.63 -4.20 -8.38
N ASN A 49 -4.46 -4.33 -7.82
CA ASN A 49 -4.12 -3.73 -6.55
C ASN A 49 -3.71 -2.26 -6.72
N ILE A 50 -4.68 -1.37 -6.88
CA ILE A 50 -4.43 0.09 -6.89
C ILE A 50 -3.84 0.54 -5.55
N PHE A 51 -4.23 -0.10 -4.45
CA PHE A 51 -3.70 0.14 -3.12
C PHE A 51 -3.11 -1.12 -2.50
N ALA A 52 -1.83 -1.10 -2.20
CA ALA A 52 -1.17 -2.11 -1.39
C ALA A 52 -1.03 -1.61 0.05
N ILE A 53 -1.62 -2.34 1.02
CA ILE A 53 -1.62 -1.98 2.45
C ILE A 53 -0.25 -2.16 3.15
N ARG A 54 0.83 -2.12 2.42
CA ARG A 54 2.22 -2.27 2.90
C ARG A 54 3.09 -1.02 2.71
N GLY A 55 2.49 0.09 2.27
CA GLY A 55 3.18 1.35 2.00
C GLY A 55 3.91 1.31 0.65
N GLU A 56 3.25 1.82 -0.36
CA GLU A 56 3.76 1.92 -1.74
C GLU A 56 3.43 3.32 -2.28
N GLU A 57 4.10 3.68 -3.37
CA GLU A 57 3.76 4.88 -4.11
C GLU A 57 2.33 4.78 -4.67
N TYR A 58 1.72 5.95 -4.87
CA TYR A 58 0.40 6.03 -5.49
C TYR A 58 0.44 5.47 -6.91
N ARG A 59 -0.38 4.46 -7.17
CA ARG A 59 -0.59 3.90 -8.49
C ARG A 59 -1.76 4.62 -9.14
N ASP A 60 -1.45 5.52 -10.06
CA ASP A 60 -2.48 6.28 -10.76
C ASP A 60 -3.26 5.36 -11.71
N PRO A 61 -4.57 5.16 -11.48
CA PRO A 61 -5.38 4.33 -12.36
C PRO A 61 -5.36 4.77 -13.82
N ARG A 62 -5.19 6.05 -14.10
CA ARG A 62 -5.14 6.57 -15.49
C ARG A 62 -3.93 6.05 -16.25
N ILE A 63 -2.80 5.84 -15.57
CA ILE A 63 -1.61 5.24 -16.18
C ILE A 63 -1.85 3.75 -16.46
N LEU A 64 -2.51 3.04 -15.53
CA LEU A 64 -2.88 1.64 -15.72
C LEU A 64 -3.80 1.46 -16.92
N LEU A 65 -4.77 2.38 -17.12
CA LEU A 65 -5.69 2.32 -18.25
C LEU A 65 -4.95 2.42 -19.60
N VAL A 66 -3.94 3.29 -19.72
CA VAL A 66 -3.14 3.44 -20.93
C VAL A 66 -2.42 2.12 -21.28
N GLY A 67 -1.76 1.49 -20.28
CA GLY A 67 -1.06 0.23 -20.51
C GLY A 67 -1.97 -0.95 -20.84
N LEU A 68 -3.22 -0.94 -20.32
CA LEU A 68 -4.24 -1.95 -20.62
C LEU A 68 -4.85 -1.74 -22.01
N ASP A 69 -5.12 -0.48 -22.40
CA ASP A 69 -5.60 -0.14 -23.74
C ASP A 69 -4.56 -0.57 -24.80
N GLU A 70 -3.28 -0.29 -24.57
CA GLU A 70 -2.19 -0.71 -25.42
C GLU A 70 -2.09 -2.25 -25.52
N LEU A 71 -2.21 -2.96 -24.38
CA LEU A 71 -2.21 -4.42 -24.37
C LEU A 71 -3.38 -5.01 -25.18
N ALA A 72 -4.57 -4.41 -25.07
CA ALA A 72 -5.75 -4.82 -25.85
C ALA A 72 -5.57 -4.58 -27.36
N GLU A 73 -4.91 -3.47 -27.75
CA GLU A 73 -4.63 -3.12 -29.14
C GLU A 73 -3.64 -4.08 -29.82
N LEU A 74 -2.76 -4.74 -29.04
CA LEU A 74 -1.88 -5.78 -29.60
C LEU A 74 -2.67 -6.93 -30.23
N ASN A 75 -3.89 -7.19 -29.75
CA ASN A 75 -4.85 -8.13 -30.32
C ASN A 75 -4.23 -9.50 -30.62
N VAL A 76 -3.55 -10.09 -29.67
CA VAL A 76 -2.77 -11.33 -29.79
C VAL A 76 -3.61 -12.60 -29.59
N GLU A 77 -3.14 -13.72 -30.16
CA GLU A 77 -3.73 -15.05 -29.94
C GLU A 77 -3.35 -15.65 -28.58
N HIS A 78 -2.19 -15.28 -28.04
CA HIS A 78 -1.69 -15.80 -26.78
C HIS A 78 -1.27 -14.69 -25.83
N GLN A 79 -1.54 -14.86 -24.54
CA GLN A 79 -1.14 -13.92 -23.49
C GLN A 79 -0.61 -14.65 -22.29
N ILE A 80 0.48 -14.12 -21.71
CA ILE A 80 1.05 -14.55 -20.43
C ILE A 80 1.17 -13.34 -19.51
N CYS A 81 0.55 -13.40 -18.33
CA CYS A 81 0.76 -12.43 -17.29
C CYS A 81 1.72 -12.98 -16.23
N ALA A 82 2.52 -12.10 -15.61
CA ALA A 82 3.41 -12.46 -14.51
C ALA A 82 2.65 -13.06 -13.30
N HIS A 83 1.37 -12.78 -13.16
CA HIS A 83 0.54 -13.14 -12.00
C HIS A 83 -0.68 -14.00 -12.34
N GLY A 84 -0.74 -14.67 -13.45
CA GLY A 84 -1.91 -15.45 -13.81
C GLY A 84 -1.62 -16.63 -14.73
N PRO A 85 -2.62 -17.47 -14.99
CA PRO A 85 -2.48 -18.52 -15.99
C PRO A 85 -2.36 -17.90 -17.39
N PRO A 86 -1.69 -18.58 -18.33
CA PRO A 86 -1.68 -18.17 -19.73
C PRO A 86 -3.09 -18.26 -20.31
N MET A 87 -3.39 -17.38 -21.25
CA MET A 87 -4.64 -17.36 -22.01
C MET A 87 -4.37 -17.56 -23.50
N SER A 88 -5.34 -18.16 -24.20
CA SER A 88 -5.33 -18.30 -25.65
C SER A 88 -6.74 -18.02 -26.17
N GLY A 89 -6.81 -17.48 -27.38
CA GLY A 89 -8.05 -17.03 -28.00
C GLY A 89 -8.14 -15.50 -28.02
N ARG A 90 -7.91 -14.93 -29.17
CA ARG A 90 -7.85 -13.48 -29.41
C ARG A 90 -9.06 -12.73 -28.88
N SER A 91 -10.26 -13.24 -29.17
CA SER A 91 -11.52 -12.62 -28.72
C SER A 91 -11.66 -12.66 -27.20
N ASP A 92 -11.33 -13.79 -26.58
CA ASP A 92 -11.48 -13.99 -25.14
C ASP A 92 -10.49 -13.16 -24.35
N ILE A 93 -9.24 -13.08 -24.85
CA ILE A 93 -8.19 -12.24 -24.27
C ILE A 93 -8.63 -10.78 -24.31
N ARG A 94 -9.05 -10.29 -25.49
CA ARG A 94 -9.47 -8.91 -25.65
C ARG A 94 -10.65 -8.55 -24.75
N GLN A 95 -11.70 -9.37 -24.71
CA GLN A 95 -12.87 -9.14 -23.85
C GLN A 95 -12.50 -9.13 -22.37
N SER A 96 -11.60 -10.02 -21.95
CA SER A 96 -11.14 -10.06 -20.55
C SER A 96 -10.34 -8.83 -20.18
N ILE A 97 -9.44 -8.35 -21.06
CA ILE A 97 -8.67 -7.11 -20.83
C ILE A 97 -9.61 -5.90 -20.79
N GLU A 98 -10.55 -5.79 -21.72
CA GLU A 98 -11.52 -4.68 -21.75
C GLU A 98 -12.35 -4.64 -20.48
N ARG A 99 -12.89 -5.77 -20.03
CA ARG A 99 -13.65 -5.85 -18.77
C ARG A 99 -12.80 -5.47 -17.56
N TYR A 100 -11.59 -5.99 -17.48
CA TYR A 100 -10.65 -5.68 -16.42
C TYR A 100 -10.32 -4.17 -16.36
N ARG A 101 -9.99 -3.61 -17.49
CA ARG A 101 -9.73 -2.19 -17.70
C ARG A 101 -10.92 -1.32 -17.27
N ASP A 102 -12.13 -1.71 -17.65
CA ASP A 102 -13.36 -0.98 -17.32
C ASP A 102 -13.68 -1.04 -15.81
N SER A 103 -13.34 -2.11 -15.11
CA SER A 103 -13.48 -2.18 -13.66
C SER A 103 -12.60 -1.15 -12.94
N ILE A 104 -11.38 -0.93 -13.42
CA ILE A 104 -10.45 0.08 -12.89
C ILE A 104 -10.97 1.50 -13.19
N GLN A 105 -11.42 1.72 -14.42
CA GLN A 105 -12.00 3.01 -14.80
C GLN A 105 -13.24 3.34 -13.99
N LEU A 106 -14.13 2.38 -13.76
CA LEU A 106 -15.32 2.58 -12.95
C LEU A 106 -14.97 3.10 -11.55
N ILE A 107 -13.98 2.49 -10.90
CA ILE A 107 -13.54 2.93 -9.56
C ILE A 107 -13.04 4.38 -9.59
N TRP A 108 -12.22 4.73 -10.59
CA TRP A 108 -11.75 6.09 -10.79
C TRP A 108 -12.90 7.07 -11.03
N ASP A 109 -13.71 6.80 -12.03
CA ASP A 109 -14.79 7.69 -12.47
C ASP A 109 -15.82 7.90 -11.38
N GLN A 110 -16.20 6.84 -10.66
CA GLN A 110 -17.17 6.97 -9.56
C GLN A 110 -16.57 7.73 -8.38
N THR A 111 -15.29 7.53 -8.06
CA THR A 111 -14.64 8.33 -7.00
C THR A 111 -14.67 9.82 -7.34
N VAL A 112 -14.28 10.19 -8.56
CA VAL A 112 -14.34 11.59 -9.03
C VAL A 112 -15.78 12.11 -9.03
N ARG A 113 -16.74 11.31 -9.52
CA ARG A 113 -18.15 11.69 -9.58
C ARG A 113 -18.74 11.95 -8.19
N PHE A 114 -18.49 11.10 -7.21
CA PHE A 114 -19.00 11.27 -5.85
C PHE A 114 -18.32 12.44 -5.13
N ALA A 115 -17.00 12.61 -5.31
CA ALA A 115 -16.29 13.78 -4.80
C ALA A 115 -16.89 15.10 -5.34
N ASN A 116 -17.14 15.19 -6.64
CA ASN A 116 -17.79 16.35 -7.26
C ASN A 116 -19.24 16.60 -6.76
N ARG A 117 -19.86 15.62 -6.13
CA ARG A 117 -21.18 15.74 -5.50
C ARG A 117 -21.11 16.11 -4.01
N GLY A 118 -19.90 16.28 -3.47
CA GLY A 118 -19.68 16.65 -2.07
C GLY A 118 -19.76 15.48 -1.08
N PHE A 119 -19.62 14.24 -1.55
CA PHE A 119 -19.52 13.08 -0.64
C PHE A 119 -18.18 13.08 0.06
N THR A 120 -18.18 12.79 1.34
CA THR A 120 -16.96 12.53 2.12
C THR A 120 -16.34 11.21 1.71
N LEU A 121 -15.05 11.02 2.01
CA LEU A 121 -14.35 9.77 1.74
C LEU A 121 -15.04 8.58 2.42
N ASP A 122 -15.46 8.74 3.68
CA ASP A 122 -16.11 7.66 4.44
C ASP A 122 -17.49 7.28 3.85
N GLU A 123 -18.23 8.23 3.25
CA GLU A 123 -19.45 7.92 2.52
C GLU A 123 -19.16 7.19 1.20
N MET A 124 -18.16 7.66 0.42
CA MET A 124 -17.82 7.08 -0.88
C MET A 124 -17.46 5.61 -0.82
N ILE A 125 -16.70 5.19 0.19
CA ILE A 125 -16.26 3.78 0.33
C ILE A 125 -17.42 2.81 0.58
N HIS A 126 -18.55 3.31 1.06
CA HIS A 126 -19.75 2.51 1.28
C HIS A 126 -20.71 2.54 0.08
N GLU A 127 -20.67 3.61 -0.71
CA GLU A 127 -21.55 3.81 -1.87
C GLU A 127 -21.02 3.22 -3.16
N ILE A 128 -19.69 3.29 -3.38
CA ILE A 128 -19.08 2.82 -4.63
C ILE A 128 -18.92 1.30 -4.59
N LYS A 129 -19.55 0.62 -5.53
CA LYS A 129 -19.55 -0.84 -5.70
C LYS A 129 -19.23 -1.19 -7.13
N LEU A 130 -18.62 -2.36 -7.33
CA LEU A 130 -18.61 -2.97 -8.66
C LEU A 130 -20.00 -3.53 -8.98
N PRO A 131 -20.49 -3.39 -10.23
CA PRO A 131 -21.64 -4.12 -10.72
C PRO A 131 -21.46 -5.65 -10.60
N ASP A 132 -22.58 -6.38 -10.50
CA ASP A 132 -22.58 -7.83 -10.26
C ASP A 132 -21.82 -8.61 -11.33
N ASP A 133 -21.81 -8.14 -12.58
CA ASP A 133 -21.10 -8.79 -13.69
C ASP A 133 -19.58 -8.69 -13.56
N PHE A 134 -19.07 -7.63 -12.94
CA PHE A 134 -17.64 -7.54 -12.57
C PHE A 134 -17.32 -8.42 -11.36
N GLU A 135 -18.20 -8.46 -10.36
CA GLU A 135 -17.98 -9.31 -9.16
C GLU A 135 -18.04 -10.81 -9.48
N ALA A 136 -18.79 -11.19 -10.50
CA ALA A 136 -18.88 -12.57 -10.98
C ALA A 136 -17.70 -12.99 -11.86
N ASP A 137 -16.96 -12.07 -12.46
CA ASP A 137 -15.86 -12.36 -13.37
C ASP A 137 -14.57 -12.66 -12.62
N PHE A 138 -13.85 -13.71 -13.04
CA PHE A 138 -12.61 -14.16 -12.40
C PHE A 138 -11.52 -13.06 -12.35
N HIS A 139 -11.41 -12.22 -13.39
CA HIS A 139 -10.35 -11.21 -13.46
C HIS A 139 -10.69 -9.92 -12.69
N THR A 140 -11.94 -9.73 -12.27
CA THR A 140 -12.37 -8.50 -11.60
C THR A 140 -12.88 -8.72 -10.16
N GLN A 141 -12.90 -9.97 -9.70
CA GLN A 141 -13.24 -10.29 -8.31
C GLN A 141 -12.29 -9.63 -7.31
N GLN A 142 -12.82 -9.24 -6.16
CA GLN A 142 -12.08 -8.55 -5.10
C GLN A 142 -11.25 -9.51 -4.23
N LEU A 143 -10.49 -10.41 -4.85
CA LEU A 143 -9.69 -11.42 -4.15
C LEU A 143 -8.32 -10.91 -3.69
N TYR A 144 -7.83 -9.83 -4.30
CA TYR A 144 -6.57 -9.18 -3.96
C TYR A 144 -6.78 -7.70 -3.66
N GLY A 145 -7.11 -6.89 -4.64
CA GLY A 145 -7.61 -5.54 -4.46
C GLY A 145 -9.06 -5.51 -3.99
N VAL A 146 -9.47 -4.48 -3.27
CA VAL A 146 -10.86 -4.25 -2.87
C VAL A 146 -11.25 -2.82 -3.15
N VAL A 147 -12.46 -2.63 -3.64
CA VAL A 147 -13.00 -1.33 -4.07
C VAL A 147 -12.90 -0.28 -2.95
N GLU A 148 -13.29 -0.63 -1.73
CA GLU A 148 -13.24 0.28 -0.58
C GLU A 148 -11.86 0.93 -0.39
N HIS A 149 -10.79 0.13 -0.50
CA HIS A 149 -9.42 0.64 -0.34
C HIS A 149 -8.94 1.38 -1.58
N HIS A 150 -9.40 0.97 -2.76
CA HIS A 150 -9.06 1.65 -4.01
C HIS A 150 -9.67 3.04 -4.08
N VAL A 151 -10.92 3.20 -3.64
CA VAL A 151 -11.58 4.51 -3.51
C VAL A 151 -10.78 5.42 -2.57
N ARG A 152 -10.34 4.90 -1.40
CA ARG A 152 -9.47 5.66 -0.48
C ARG A 152 -8.17 6.10 -1.16
N GLN A 153 -7.54 5.21 -1.91
CA GLN A 153 -6.29 5.51 -2.60
C GLN A 153 -6.47 6.54 -3.72
N VAL A 154 -7.50 6.41 -4.53
CA VAL A 154 -7.82 7.36 -5.60
C VAL A 154 -8.11 8.74 -5.00
N TYR A 155 -8.94 8.79 -3.97
CA TYR A 155 -9.27 10.05 -3.28
C TYR A 155 -8.00 10.73 -2.74
N THR A 156 -7.18 9.99 -1.98
CA THR A 156 -5.94 10.56 -1.41
C THR A 156 -4.92 10.94 -2.47
N GLY A 157 -4.87 10.25 -3.59
CA GLY A 157 -4.03 10.60 -4.74
C GLY A 157 -4.46 11.91 -5.42
N LEU A 158 -5.77 12.21 -5.41
CA LEU A 158 -6.33 13.43 -6.00
C LEU A 158 -6.29 14.63 -5.05
N PHE A 159 -6.69 14.44 -3.79
CA PHE A 159 -6.97 15.51 -2.83
C PHE A 159 -6.00 15.54 -1.64
N GLY A 160 -5.13 14.54 -1.52
CA GLY A 160 -4.25 14.38 -0.36
C GLY A 160 -4.96 13.68 0.81
N TRP A 161 -4.39 13.83 2.01
CA TRP A 161 -4.85 13.09 3.19
C TRP A 161 -6.12 13.65 3.85
N PHE A 162 -6.45 14.92 3.60
CA PHE A 162 -7.58 15.58 4.25
C PHE A 162 -8.89 15.23 3.54
N ASP A 163 -9.81 14.67 4.28
CA ASP A 163 -11.11 14.16 3.82
C ASP A 163 -12.28 15.11 4.12
N GLU A 164 -11.99 16.41 4.32
CA GLU A 164 -12.94 17.49 4.64
C GLU A 164 -13.60 17.39 6.03
N ASP A 165 -13.30 16.36 6.83
CA ASP A 165 -13.74 16.31 8.24
C ASP A 165 -12.84 17.18 9.11
N ALA A 166 -13.33 18.36 9.50
CA ALA A 166 -12.59 19.31 10.33
C ALA A 166 -12.15 18.72 11.69
N SER A 167 -12.84 17.71 12.23
CA SER A 167 -12.44 17.03 13.45
C SER A 167 -11.12 16.27 13.32
N ARG A 168 -10.73 15.93 12.09
CA ARG A 168 -9.48 15.23 11.77
C ARG A 168 -8.28 16.16 11.55
N LEU A 169 -8.50 17.49 11.45
CA LEU A 169 -7.39 18.46 11.36
C LEU A 169 -6.56 18.50 12.65
N PHE A 170 -7.20 18.36 13.80
CA PHE A 170 -6.55 18.41 15.11
C PHE A 170 -6.99 17.22 15.98
N PRO A 171 -6.63 15.99 15.61
CA PRO A 171 -7.07 14.81 16.35
C PRO A 171 -6.44 14.80 17.75
N LEU A 172 -7.18 14.31 18.74
CA LEU A 172 -6.62 14.02 20.04
C LEU A 172 -5.51 12.97 19.93
N PRO A 173 -4.49 13.00 20.81
CA PRO A 173 -3.55 11.90 20.94
C PRO A 173 -4.29 10.57 21.11
N PRO A 174 -3.85 9.46 20.45
CA PRO A 174 -4.61 8.20 20.41
C PRO A 174 -5.05 7.69 21.78
N ARG A 175 -4.17 7.71 22.78
CA ARG A 175 -4.47 7.28 24.14
C ARG A 175 -5.55 8.15 24.80
N ALA A 176 -5.41 9.47 24.71
CA ALA A 176 -6.38 10.40 25.29
C ALA A 176 -7.77 10.26 24.63
N ARG A 177 -7.81 10.01 23.31
CA ARG A 177 -9.06 9.72 22.59
C ARG A 177 -9.69 8.42 23.09
N ALA A 178 -8.91 7.35 23.22
CA ALA A 178 -9.38 6.06 23.71
C ALA A 178 -9.93 6.13 25.14
N GLU A 179 -9.23 6.81 26.05
CA GLU A 179 -9.69 7.03 27.43
C GLU A 179 -11.03 7.79 27.47
N LYS A 180 -11.20 8.83 26.65
CA LYS A 180 -12.47 9.57 26.54
C LYS A 180 -13.59 8.71 25.96
N MET A 181 -13.31 7.90 24.95
CA MET A 181 -14.29 6.97 24.39
C MET A 181 -14.75 5.95 25.43
N ILE A 182 -13.82 5.33 26.16
CA ILE A 182 -14.14 4.40 27.24
C ILE A 182 -15.02 5.06 28.31
N ALA A 183 -14.66 6.27 28.73
CA ALA A 183 -15.47 7.02 29.71
C ALA A 183 -16.88 7.35 29.17
N GLY A 184 -16.98 7.78 27.91
CA GLY A 184 -18.25 8.08 27.24
C GLY A 184 -19.19 6.88 27.12
N PHE A 185 -18.65 5.67 27.00
CA PHE A 185 -19.40 4.42 27.01
C PHE A 185 -19.86 3.99 28.42
N GLY A 186 -19.48 4.70 29.47
CA GLY A 186 -19.80 4.33 30.88
C GLY A 186 -18.73 3.43 31.51
N GLY A 187 -17.52 3.46 30.99
CA GLY A 187 -16.36 2.76 31.50
C GLY A 187 -15.99 1.48 30.74
N ARG A 188 -14.81 0.96 31.06
CA ARG A 188 -14.17 -0.17 30.36
C ARG A 188 -15.04 -1.43 30.34
N ALA A 189 -15.66 -1.79 31.47
CA ALA A 189 -16.53 -2.96 31.55
C ALA A 189 -17.72 -2.88 30.59
N MET A 190 -18.29 -1.68 30.42
CA MET A 190 -19.39 -1.47 29.48
C MET A 190 -18.89 -1.56 28.04
N MET A 191 -17.74 -0.98 27.71
CA MET A 191 -17.17 -1.07 26.37
C MET A 191 -16.80 -2.52 26.00
N ARG A 192 -16.26 -3.32 26.92
CA ARG A 192 -16.03 -4.76 26.75
C ARG A 192 -17.33 -5.50 26.44
N ARG A 193 -18.40 -5.21 27.16
CA ARG A 193 -19.72 -5.80 26.89
C ARG A 193 -20.21 -5.44 25.49
N ARG A 194 -20.10 -4.17 25.08
CA ARG A 194 -20.48 -3.73 23.73
C ARG A 194 -19.63 -4.38 22.65
N PHE A 195 -18.37 -4.61 22.91
CA PHE A 195 -17.50 -5.39 22.05
C PHE A 195 -18.01 -6.83 21.88
N ASP A 196 -18.30 -7.49 22.99
CA ASP A 196 -18.76 -8.89 22.98
C ASP A 196 -20.12 -9.02 22.26
N GLU A 197 -21.05 -8.07 22.46
CA GLU A 197 -22.31 -7.95 21.72
C GLU A 197 -22.05 -7.78 20.19
N ALA A 198 -21.22 -6.81 19.79
CA ALA A 198 -20.90 -6.56 18.40
C ALA A 198 -20.27 -7.78 17.71
N LEU A 199 -19.37 -8.49 18.40
CA LEU A 199 -18.74 -9.70 17.87
C LEU A 199 -19.76 -10.83 17.68
N ALA A 200 -20.71 -11.00 18.63
CA ALA A 200 -21.78 -11.99 18.54
C ALA A 200 -22.76 -11.69 17.41
N ASP A 201 -23.07 -10.41 17.17
CA ASP A 201 -23.95 -9.94 16.11
C ASP A 201 -23.25 -9.89 14.73
N GLN A 202 -21.99 -10.32 14.66
CA GLN A 202 -21.14 -10.27 13.46
C GLN A 202 -20.87 -8.86 12.92
N ASP A 203 -21.07 -7.84 13.73
CA ASP A 203 -20.64 -6.47 13.43
C ASP A 203 -19.13 -6.31 13.71
N TYR A 204 -18.34 -7.00 12.90
CA TYR A 204 -16.89 -7.11 13.09
C TYR A 204 -16.16 -5.78 12.96
N ARG A 205 -16.68 -4.85 12.15
CA ARG A 205 -16.09 -3.53 12.00
C ARG A 205 -16.21 -2.73 13.29
N TRP A 206 -17.38 -2.75 13.90
CA TRP A 206 -17.62 -2.11 15.18
C TRP A 206 -16.84 -2.77 16.32
N ALA A 207 -16.82 -4.09 16.37
CA ALA A 207 -16.00 -4.82 17.33
C ALA A 207 -14.51 -4.44 17.20
N LEU A 208 -14.00 -4.28 15.96
CA LEU A 208 -12.62 -3.86 15.72
C LEU A 208 -12.32 -2.46 16.28
N GLU A 209 -13.23 -1.50 16.10
CA GLU A 209 -13.08 -0.14 16.65
C GLU A 209 -13.09 -0.14 18.18
N LEU A 210 -14.04 -0.83 18.81
CA LEU A 210 -14.11 -0.93 20.26
C LEU A 210 -12.87 -1.62 20.85
N GLY A 211 -12.42 -2.72 20.24
CA GLY A 211 -11.22 -3.44 20.61
C GLY A 211 -9.95 -2.58 20.48
N HIS A 212 -9.89 -1.73 19.44
CA HIS A 212 -8.81 -0.77 19.27
C HIS A 212 -8.73 0.22 20.43
N TYR A 213 -9.86 0.86 20.83
CA TYR A 213 -9.87 1.80 21.95
C TYR A 213 -9.47 1.12 23.26
N LEU A 214 -10.00 -0.06 23.54
CA LEU A 214 -9.66 -0.84 24.74
C LEU A 214 -8.15 -1.12 24.82
N THR A 215 -7.53 -1.48 23.69
CA THR A 215 -6.11 -1.82 23.63
C THR A 215 -5.20 -0.59 23.67
N VAL A 216 -5.59 0.52 23.03
CA VAL A 216 -4.79 1.77 23.00
C VAL A 216 -4.77 2.45 24.37
N ALA A 217 -5.88 2.40 25.11
CA ALA A 217 -5.93 2.93 26.47
C ALA A 217 -5.26 2.04 27.52
N GLU A 218 -4.87 0.83 27.15
CA GLU A 218 -4.23 -0.22 27.94
C GLU A 218 -4.73 -0.31 29.40
N ASP A 219 -5.18 -1.49 29.82
CA ASP A 219 -5.55 -1.77 31.18
C ASP A 219 -4.31 -2.33 31.91
N PRO A 220 -3.73 -1.60 32.88
CA PRO A 220 -2.55 -2.09 33.59
C PRO A 220 -2.84 -3.35 34.43
N ASP A 221 -4.09 -3.56 34.86
CA ASP A 221 -4.48 -4.70 35.70
C ASP A 221 -4.85 -5.94 34.88
N ALA A 222 -5.28 -5.77 33.62
CA ALA A 222 -5.69 -6.85 32.74
C ALA A 222 -5.35 -6.57 31.26
N PRO A 223 -4.08 -6.35 30.90
CA PRO A 223 -3.70 -5.94 29.54
C PRO A 223 -4.01 -7.01 28.49
N ASP A 224 -3.91 -8.28 28.85
CA ASP A 224 -4.12 -9.39 27.90
C ASP A 224 -5.59 -9.59 27.54
N GLU A 225 -6.53 -9.26 28.43
CA GLU A 225 -7.97 -9.43 28.17
C GLU A 225 -8.45 -8.61 26.97
N ASP A 226 -8.04 -7.34 26.88
CA ASP A 226 -8.42 -6.45 25.79
C ASP A 226 -7.64 -6.76 24.50
N ARG A 227 -6.40 -7.20 24.62
CA ARG A 227 -5.59 -7.67 23.47
C ARG A 227 -6.19 -8.91 22.83
N LEU A 228 -6.66 -9.87 23.62
CA LEU A 228 -7.35 -11.06 23.13
C LEU A 228 -8.68 -10.72 22.43
N ARG A 229 -9.44 -9.74 22.96
CA ARG A 229 -10.63 -9.22 22.25
C ARG A 229 -10.28 -8.63 20.90
N LEU A 230 -9.31 -7.72 20.84
CA LEU A 230 -8.87 -7.14 19.57
C LEU A 230 -8.40 -8.21 18.58
N ALA A 231 -7.65 -9.19 19.06
CA ALA A 231 -7.19 -10.32 18.23
C ALA A 231 -8.37 -11.14 17.68
N SER A 232 -9.45 -11.35 18.46
CA SER A 232 -10.63 -12.06 17.98
C SER A 232 -11.40 -11.28 16.89
N ALA A 233 -11.56 -9.96 17.05
CA ALA A 233 -12.16 -9.10 16.03
C ALA A 233 -11.32 -9.07 14.74
N LEU A 234 -9.99 -8.95 14.86
CA LEU A 234 -9.08 -9.03 13.72
C LEU A 234 -9.20 -10.36 12.95
N ARG A 235 -9.30 -11.49 13.68
CA ARG A 235 -9.53 -12.80 13.05
C ARG A 235 -10.87 -12.86 12.32
N ALA A 236 -11.93 -12.34 12.94
CA ALA A 236 -13.26 -12.31 12.34
C ALA A 236 -13.27 -11.48 11.03
N VAL A 237 -12.71 -10.27 11.04
CA VAL A 237 -12.55 -9.44 9.83
C VAL A 237 -11.69 -10.15 8.79
N GLY A 238 -10.56 -10.72 9.20
CA GLY A 238 -9.67 -11.42 8.27
C GLY A 238 -10.30 -12.64 7.62
N GLN A 239 -11.06 -13.42 8.38
CA GLN A 239 -11.75 -14.63 7.88
C GLN A 239 -12.94 -14.29 6.98
N SER A 240 -13.63 -13.18 7.21
CA SER A 240 -14.74 -12.71 6.37
C SER A 240 -14.29 -11.98 5.12
N SER A 241 -13.04 -11.54 5.03
CA SER A 241 -12.55 -10.80 3.86
C SER A 241 -12.12 -11.75 2.74
N PRO A 242 -12.65 -11.59 1.51
CA PRO A 242 -12.15 -12.30 0.34
C PRO A 242 -10.76 -11.78 -0.09
N GLY A 243 -10.47 -10.50 0.12
CA GLY A 243 -9.21 -9.87 -0.28
C GLY A 243 -8.00 -10.38 0.49
N ALA A 244 -7.06 -11.01 -0.20
CA ALA A 244 -5.89 -11.66 0.40
C ALA A 244 -5.04 -10.71 1.25
N ASN A 245 -4.85 -9.47 0.80
CA ASN A 245 -4.07 -8.46 1.52
C ASN A 245 -4.70 -8.12 2.88
N ILE A 246 -6.00 -7.86 2.91
CA ILE A 246 -6.74 -7.52 4.14
C ILE A 246 -6.76 -8.72 5.08
N ARG A 247 -7.12 -9.88 4.55
CA ARG A 247 -7.13 -11.13 5.32
C ARG A 247 -5.79 -11.38 6.00
N ASN A 248 -4.71 -11.34 5.24
CA ASN A 248 -3.38 -11.62 5.77
C ASN A 248 -2.91 -10.54 6.74
N TRP A 249 -3.21 -9.27 6.49
CA TRP A 249 -2.92 -8.20 7.43
C TRP A 249 -3.63 -8.42 8.77
N CYS A 250 -4.94 -8.66 8.74
CA CYS A 250 -5.74 -8.86 9.96
C CYS A 250 -5.31 -10.11 10.73
N LEU A 251 -5.10 -11.25 10.05
CA LEU A 251 -4.67 -12.48 10.70
C LEU A 251 -3.27 -12.37 11.30
N THR A 252 -2.32 -11.76 10.58
CA THR A 252 -0.96 -11.52 11.09
C THR A 252 -0.99 -10.57 12.29
N ARG A 253 -1.77 -9.49 12.20
CA ARG A 253 -1.92 -8.55 13.31
C ARG A 253 -2.57 -9.19 14.53
N ALA A 254 -3.53 -10.10 14.35
CA ALA A 254 -4.13 -10.85 15.44
C ALA A 254 -3.10 -11.67 16.19
N LEU A 255 -2.21 -12.38 15.47
CA LEU A 255 -1.12 -13.19 16.05
C LEU A 255 -0.08 -12.32 16.79
N GLU A 256 0.17 -11.10 16.31
CA GLU A 256 1.06 -10.15 16.99
C GLU A 256 0.42 -9.60 18.27
N VAL A 257 -0.87 -9.24 18.20
CA VAL A 257 -1.60 -8.64 19.32
C VAL A 257 -1.80 -9.64 20.46
N ASP A 258 -2.08 -10.92 20.15
CA ASP A 258 -2.22 -11.96 21.18
C ASP A 258 -0.89 -12.52 21.70
N GLY A 259 0.24 -12.05 21.15
CA GLY A 259 1.58 -12.44 21.59
C GLY A 259 2.10 -13.75 21.00
N THR A 260 1.36 -14.38 20.05
CA THR A 260 1.80 -15.62 19.39
C THR A 260 3.07 -15.42 18.57
N ILE A 261 3.23 -14.24 17.92
CA ILE A 261 4.42 -13.90 17.13
C ILE A 261 4.98 -12.54 17.54
N ASP A 262 6.30 -12.39 17.43
CA ASP A 262 6.99 -11.09 17.55
C ASP A 262 7.54 -10.67 16.20
N LEU A 263 6.93 -9.62 15.63
CA LEU A 263 7.33 -9.03 14.36
C LEU A 263 8.30 -7.85 14.49
N LYS A 264 8.65 -7.41 15.70
CA LYS A 264 9.53 -6.24 15.91
C LYS A 264 10.84 -6.38 15.13
N ARG A 265 11.43 -7.58 15.14
CA ARG A 265 12.68 -7.89 14.41
C ARG A 265 12.55 -7.75 12.89
N PHE A 266 11.34 -7.87 12.33
CA PHE A 266 11.10 -7.76 10.88
C PHE A 266 10.73 -6.34 10.45
N ARG A 267 10.34 -5.48 11.40
CA ARG A 267 10.03 -4.07 11.15
C ARG A 267 11.26 -3.18 11.13
N ILE A 268 12.38 -3.67 11.66
CA ILE A 268 13.65 -2.95 11.59
C ILE A 268 14.22 -3.20 10.20
N HIS A 269 14.33 -2.11 9.42
CA HIS A 269 15.03 -2.19 8.15
C HIS A 269 16.47 -2.64 8.38
N ARG A 270 16.84 -3.76 7.81
CA ARG A 270 18.20 -4.30 7.88
C ARG A 270 18.91 -3.96 6.59
N ILE A 271 19.80 -2.99 6.66
CA ILE A 271 20.77 -2.73 5.59
C ILE A 271 21.73 -3.94 5.59
N ARG A 272 21.81 -4.65 4.47
CA ARG A 272 22.71 -5.80 4.34
C ARG A 272 24.13 -5.30 4.02
N GLU A 273 25.14 -5.93 4.59
CA GLU A 273 26.54 -5.58 4.33
C GLU A 273 26.87 -5.55 2.82
N ALA A 274 26.39 -6.54 2.07
CA ALA A 274 26.58 -6.59 0.62
C ALA A 274 25.95 -5.39 -0.12
N GLU A 275 24.85 -4.85 0.36
CA GLU A 275 24.20 -3.66 -0.21
C GLU A 275 25.01 -2.40 0.08
N VAL A 276 25.58 -2.32 1.30
CA VAL A 276 26.49 -1.21 1.68
C VAL A 276 27.74 -1.22 0.82
N LEU A 277 28.37 -2.40 0.68
CA LEU A 277 29.60 -2.56 -0.10
C LEU A 277 29.40 -2.35 -1.61
N ALA A 278 28.20 -2.60 -2.13
CA ALA A 278 27.87 -2.37 -3.54
C ALA A 278 27.44 -0.92 -3.85
N GLY A 279 27.19 -0.09 -2.83
CA GLY A 279 26.70 1.28 -2.99
C GLY A 279 27.79 2.33 -2.80
N GLU A 280 27.57 3.51 -3.34
CA GLU A 280 28.46 4.65 -3.13
C GLU A 280 28.41 5.14 -1.67
N ALA A 281 29.57 5.35 -1.04
CA ALA A 281 29.65 5.78 0.36
C ALA A 281 28.92 7.10 0.63
N ALA A 282 28.98 8.08 -0.28
CA ALA A 282 28.26 9.34 -0.16
C ALA A 282 26.75 9.14 -0.01
N ARG A 283 26.18 8.17 -0.72
CA ARG A 283 24.75 7.81 -0.60
C ARG A 283 24.43 7.27 0.79
N TRP A 284 25.26 6.40 1.34
CA TRP A 284 25.06 5.84 2.68
C TRP A 284 25.23 6.90 3.76
N VAL A 285 26.21 7.80 3.64
CA VAL A 285 26.36 8.95 4.54
C VAL A 285 25.11 9.83 4.49
N ALA A 286 24.58 10.10 3.29
CA ALA A 286 23.35 10.89 3.15
C ALA A 286 22.12 10.25 3.81
N ILE A 287 22.04 8.92 3.88
CA ILE A 287 20.96 8.19 4.56
C ILE A 287 21.04 8.38 6.10
N LEU A 288 22.22 8.58 6.68
CA LEU A 288 22.35 8.75 8.13
C LEU A 288 21.53 9.93 8.68
N ARG A 289 21.16 10.90 7.83
CA ARG A 289 20.32 12.04 8.23
C ARG A 289 18.99 11.64 8.87
N VAL A 290 18.41 10.50 8.46
CA VAL A 290 17.10 10.02 8.98
C VAL A 290 17.19 9.36 10.35
N PHE A 291 18.40 9.10 10.83
CA PHE A 291 18.67 8.54 12.16
C PHE A 291 19.05 9.62 13.19
N LEU A 292 19.14 10.89 12.77
CA LEU A 292 19.44 11.99 13.70
C LEU A 292 18.29 12.14 14.70
N ASP A 293 18.61 12.05 15.99
CA ASP A 293 17.70 12.43 17.06
C ASP A 293 17.67 13.96 17.19
N ALA A 294 16.57 14.55 16.76
CA ALA A 294 16.42 15.99 16.71
C ALA A 294 16.45 16.66 18.10
N GLU A 295 15.98 15.96 19.15
CA GLU A 295 16.00 16.50 20.52
C GLU A 295 17.44 16.55 21.05
N GLN A 296 18.21 15.48 20.86
CA GLN A 296 19.60 15.39 21.28
C GLN A 296 20.51 16.33 20.47
N ALA A 297 20.16 16.62 19.22
CA ALA A 297 20.89 17.52 18.35
C ALA A 297 20.58 19.00 18.58
N THR A 298 19.74 19.33 19.58
CA THR A 298 19.39 20.71 19.88
C THR A 298 20.64 21.49 20.31
N GLY A 299 20.89 22.62 19.63
CA GLY A 299 22.06 23.49 19.88
C GLY A 299 23.36 23.03 19.26
N PHE A 300 23.41 21.83 18.67
CA PHE A 300 24.56 21.37 17.89
C PHE A 300 24.53 21.98 16.47
N SER A 301 25.70 22.51 16.04
CA SER A 301 25.87 23.04 14.68
C SER A 301 27.31 22.82 14.23
N ASP A 302 27.52 21.77 13.42
CA ASP A 302 28.84 21.44 12.90
C ASP A 302 28.75 20.60 11.62
N ARG A 303 29.88 20.44 10.92
CA ARG A 303 30.05 19.60 9.75
C ARG A 303 30.82 18.34 10.13
N ILE A 304 30.29 17.20 9.72
CA ILE A 304 30.87 15.88 9.99
C ILE A 304 31.29 15.28 8.65
N GLY A 305 32.59 15.02 8.49
CA GLY A 305 33.15 14.35 7.31
C GLY A 305 33.38 12.88 7.57
N PHE A 306 33.13 12.05 6.58
CA PHE A 306 33.36 10.61 6.58
C PHE A 306 34.34 10.28 5.46
N SER A 307 35.46 9.62 5.80
CA SER A 307 36.43 9.13 4.82
C SER A 307 36.56 7.62 4.99
N PHE A 308 36.53 6.89 3.90
CA PHE A 308 36.54 5.43 3.86
C PHE A 308 37.86 4.92 3.25
N ASP A 309 38.23 3.69 3.55
CA ASP A 309 39.50 3.07 3.12
C ASP A 309 39.60 2.89 1.61
N ASP A 310 38.47 2.84 0.90
CA ASP A 310 38.39 2.79 -0.57
C ASP A 310 38.61 4.17 -1.24
N GLY A 311 38.85 5.22 -0.43
CA GLY A 311 39.03 6.59 -0.88
C GLY A 311 37.73 7.36 -1.10
N SER A 312 36.56 6.72 -0.94
CA SER A 312 35.28 7.40 -1.01
C SER A 312 35.04 8.32 0.19
N ARG A 313 34.25 9.35 0.01
CA ARG A 313 34.02 10.40 1.01
C ARG A 313 32.58 10.86 1.01
N GLY A 314 32.08 11.32 2.17
CA GLY A 314 30.78 11.94 2.33
C GLY A 314 30.75 12.90 3.49
N GLY A 315 29.82 13.85 3.50
CA GLY A 315 29.68 14.82 4.57
C GLY A 315 28.24 15.09 4.98
N LEU A 316 28.07 15.46 6.25
CA LEU A 316 26.82 15.94 6.81
C LEU A 316 27.03 17.26 7.54
N MET A 317 26.21 18.25 7.26
CA MET A 317 26.07 19.47 8.07
C MET A 317 24.89 19.29 9.01
N VAL A 318 25.15 19.28 10.31
CA VAL A 318 24.10 19.28 11.33
C VAL A 318 23.87 20.72 11.78
N ARG A 319 22.64 21.19 11.69
CA ARG A 319 22.21 22.51 12.16
C ARG A 319 20.70 22.53 12.36
N HIS A 320 20.24 23.32 13.31
CA HIS A 320 18.79 23.42 13.62
C HIS A 320 18.12 22.04 13.83
N SER A 321 18.85 21.11 14.45
CA SER A 321 18.41 19.73 14.66
C SER A 321 18.10 18.94 13.35
N VAL A 322 18.73 19.31 12.23
CA VAL A 322 18.61 18.65 10.93
C VAL A 322 19.99 18.32 10.40
N ALA A 323 20.18 17.13 9.84
CA ALA A 323 21.39 16.77 9.10
C ALA A 323 21.14 16.94 7.58
N VAL A 324 22.01 17.69 6.93
CA VAL A 324 21.97 17.99 5.49
C VAL A 324 23.21 17.39 4.83
N PRO A 325 23.08 16.56 3.78
CA PRO A 325 24.22 16.08 3.01
C PRO A 325 24.99 17.26 2.40
N VAL A 326 26.31 17.22 2.53
CA VAL A 326 27.22 18.25 1.99
C VAL A 326 28.45 17.56 1.38
N GLU A 327 29.18 18.28 0.54
CA GLU A 327 30.45 17.81 0.00
C GLU A 327 31.48 17.66 1.13
N PHE A 328 32.30 16.60 1.07
CA PHE A 328 33.29 16.29 2.09
C PHE A 328 34.31 17.45 2.29
N ASP A 329 34.75 18.07 1.20
CA ASP A 329 35.78 19.14 1.23
C ASP A 329 35.35 20.40 2.00
N THR A 330 34.06 20.49 2.33
CA THR A 330 33.49 21.54 3.18
C THR A 330 33.47 21.19 4.66
N CYS A 331 33.87 19.96 5.05
CA CYS A 331 33.88 19.48 6.42
C CYS A 331 35.24 19.73 7.09
N ALA A 332 35.23 20.00 8.40
CA ALA A 332 36.46 19.92 9.20
C ALA A 332 36.81 18.42 9.39
N LEU A 333 38.09 18.11 9.28
CA LEU A 333 38.67 16.81 9.58
C LEU A 333 38.79 16.63 11.09
#